data_33ad3a0237d200e854d2250c2829bb3c
#
_entry.id   33ad3a0237d200e854d2250c2829bb3c
#
_cell.length_a   1.000
_cell.length_b   1.000
_cell.length_c   1.000
_cell.angle_alpha   90.00
_cell.angle_beta   90.00
_cell.angle_gamma   90.00
#
_symmetry.space_group_name_H-M   'P 1'
#
loop_
_entity.id
_entity.type
_entity.pdbx_description
1 polymer ?
#
loop_
_entity_poly.entity_id
_entity_poly.type
_entity_poly.pdbx_seq_one_letter_code
_entity_poly.pdbx_strand_id
1 'polypeptide(L)'
;MINFNNITLIGIDGTGNDFNILKSLKYSKQIFPNAKIKFLTSGEHKQIDESIEHIKIKNLNYHDFSKFCLTEWHEHIDTKFSINCHNDGFAVNTHAWTDEFLNYDYIGAPWPRHNLERSSQRWELVKTAYNDSNKLYCIGNGGFSLRTKK
;
A
#
# COMPACT_ATOMS: atom_id res chain seq x y z
N MET A 1 -6.01 -23.15 6.90
CA MET A 1 -6.22 -21.70 7.16
C MET A 1 -4.94 -21.01 6.73
N ILE A 2 -5.02 -20.03 5.83
CA ILE A 2 -3.85 -19.29 5.34
C ILE A 2 -3.28 -18.48 6.52
N ASN A 3 -1.96 -18.49 6.67
CA ASN A 3 -1.28 -17.80 7.76
C ASN A 3 -0.68 -16.47 7.26
N PHE A 4 -1.21 -15.36 7.73
CA PHE A 4 -0.76 -14.01 7.37
C PHE A 4 0.12 -13.34 8.45
N ASN A 5 0.67 -14.10 9.40
CA ASN A 5 1.48 -13.55 10.50
C ASN A 5 2.74 -12.80 10.02
N ASN A 6 3.22 -13.09 8.80
CA ASN A 6 4.37 -12.42 8.18
C ASN A 6 3.99 -11.14 7.40
N ILE A 7 2.74 -10.69 7.52
CA ILE A 7 2.23 -9.53 6.79
C ILE A 7 1.77 -8.45 7.77
N THR A 8 2.15 -7.22 7.49
CA THR A 8 1.59 -6.02 8.12
C THR A 8 0.69 -5.31 7.11
N LEU A 9 -0.60 -5.16 7.43
CA LEU A 9 -1.47 -4.21 6.72
C LEU A 9 -1.17 -2.82 7.23
N ILE A 10 -0.89 -1.88 6.34
CA ILE A 10 -0.54 -0.52 6.72
C ILE A 10 -1.34 0.50 5.92
N GLY A 11 -1.92 1.46 6.61
CA GLY A 11 -2.56 2.63 6.01
C GLY A 11 -1.90 3.91 6.51
N ILE A 12 -1.72 4.88 5.63
CA ILE A 12 -1.02 6.13 5.96
C ILE A 12 -1.92 7.32 5.60
N ASP A 13 -2.39 8.03 6.62
CA ASP A 13 -3.10 9.30 6.50
C ASP A 13 -2.18 10.46 6.88
N GLY A 14 -1.44 10.96 5.91
CA GLY A 14 -0.53 12.07 6.11
C GLY A 14 -1.21 13.41 6.37
N THR A 15 -2.48 13.55 6.01
CA THR A 15 -3.24 14.81 6.19
C THR A 15 -3.97 14.88 7.52
N GLY A 16 -4.18 13.75 8.17
CA GLY A 16 -4.93 13.63 9.41
C GLY A 16 -6.45 13.71 9.26
N ASN A 17 -6.97 13.66 8.04
CA ASN A 17 -8.40 13.84 7.74
C ASN A 17 -9.02 12.70 6.91
N ASP A 18 -8.24 11.68 6.53
CA ASP A 18 -8.74 10.60 5.67
C ASP A 18 -9.20 9.36 6.47
N PHE A 19 -10.41 9.45 7.00
CA PHE A 19 -11.05 8.33 7.70
C PHE A 19 -11.35 7.11 6.81
N ASN A 20 -11.30 7.24 5.48
CA ASN A 20 -11.58 6.13 4.58
C ASN A 20 -10.44 5.13 4.58
N ILE A 21 -9.20 5.56 4.83
CA ILE A 21 -8.06 4.64 4.99
C ILE A 21 -8.28 3.69 6.17
N LEU A 22 -8.79 4.19 7.29
CA LEU A 22 -9.12 3.35 8.45
C LEU A 22 -10.23 2.34 8.14
N LYS A 23 -11.23 2.72 7.32
CA LYS A 23 -12.27 1.79 6.83
C LYS A 23 -11.66 0.71 5.96
N SER A 24 -10.77 1.07 5.04
CA SER A 24 -10.07 0.14 4.15
C SER A 24 -9.23 -0.89 4.94
N LEU A 25 -8.55 -0.45 6.00
CA LEU A 25 -7.84 -1.34 6.92
C LEU A 25 -8.79 -2.31 7.63
N LYS A 26 -9.94 -1.84 8.11
CA LYS A 26 -10.95 -2.69 8.76
C LYS A 26 -11.52 -3.75 7.83
N TYR A 27 -11.79 -3.42 6.57
CA TYR A 27 -12.20 -4.40 5.57
C TYR A 27 -11.08 -5.40 5.28
N SER A 28 -9.86 -4.91 5.05
CA SER A 28 -8.71 -5.77 4.78
C SER A 28 -8.39 -6.72 5.95
N LYS A 29 -8.61 -6.28 7.20
CA LYS A 29 -8.47 -7.13 8.39
C LYS A 29 -9.36 -8.37 8.35
N GLN A 30 -10.58 -8.26 7.85
CA GLN A 30 -11.49 -9.41 7.74
C GLN A 30 -10.95 -10.45 6.75
N ILE A 31 -10.21 -9.99 5.75
CA ILE A 31 -9.58 -10.81 4.72
C ILE A 31 -8.25 -11.41 5.21
N PHE A 32 -7.51 -10.67 6.03
CA PHE A 32 -6.20 -11.07 6.59
C PHE A 32 -6.27 -11.13 8.14
N PRO A 33 -7.02 -12.08 8.72
CA PRO A 33 -7.37 -12.05 10.16
C PRO A 33 -6.17 -12.10 11.09
N ASN A 34 -5.06 -12.70 10.66
CA ASN A 34 -3.85 -12.87 11.49
C ASN A 34 -2.74 -11.88 11.14
N ALA A 35 -2.98 -10.94 10.22
CA ALA A 35 -2.01 -9.91 9.88
C ALA A 35 -1.92 -8.86 11.00
N LYS A 36 -0.74 -8.29 11.22
CA LYS A 36 -0.59 -7.07 12.02
C LYS A 36 -1.23 -5.90 11.26
N ILE A 37 -1.82 -4.95 11.98
CA ILE A 37 -2.49 -3.83 11.35
C ILE A 37 -2.02 -2.53 11.96
N LYS A 38 -1.53 -1.62 11.14
CA LYS A 38 -1.02 -0.32 11.54
C LYS A 38 -1.69 0.82 10.77
N PHE A 39 -2.13 1.81 11.50
CA PHE A 39 -2.65 3.05 10.94
C PHE A 39 -1.75 4.21 11.35
N LEU A 40 -1.01 4.75 10.39
CA LEU A 40 -0.14 5.90 10.56
C LEU A 40 -0.93 7.16 10.21
N THR A 41 -1.05 8.09 11.15
CA THR A 41 -1.84 9.30 10.91
C THR A 41 -1.25 10.52 11.58
N SER A 42 -1.37 11.67 10.93
CA SER A 42 -1.07 12.97 11.53
C SER A 42 -2.25 13.56 12.32
N GLY A 43 -3.44 12.96 12.17
CA GLY A 43 -4.67 13.40 12.84
C GLY A 43 -4.82 12.87 14.27
N GLU A 44 -5.81 13.42 14.95
CA GLU A 44 -6.27 12.98 16.26
C GLU A 44 -7.47 12.04 16.05
N HIS A 45 -7.21 10.75 15.90
CA HIS A 45 -8.28 9.76 15.82
C HIS A 45 -8.47 9.07 17.16
N LYS A 46 -9.70 9.02 17.65
CA LYS A 46 -10.03 8.14 18.77
C LYS A 46 -9.77 6.70 18.31
N GLN A 47 -9.00 5.96 19.09
CA GLN A 47 -8.78 4.55 18.82
C GLN A 47 -10.13 3.82 18.93
N ILE A 48 -10.68 3.42 17.77
CA ILE A 48 -12.00 2.80 17.67
C ILE A 48 -11.88 1.28 17.66
N ASP A 49 -10.70 0.75 17.36
CA ASP A 49 -10.44 -0.69 17.24
C ASP A 49 -9.06 -1.00 17.82
N GLU A 50 -9.03 -1.66 18.96
CA GLU A 50 -7.80 -2.02 19.69
C GLU A 50 -6.88 -2.95 18.90
N SER A 51 -7.40 -3.62 17.87
CA SER A 51 -6.62 -4.51 17.02
C SER A 51 -5.88 -3.78 15.89
N ILE A 52 -6.07 -2.46 15.76
CA ILE A 52 -5.34 -1.59 14.84
C ILE A 52 -4.40 -0.72 15.67
N GLU A 53 -3.11 -0.91 15.50
CA GLU A 53 -2.10 -0.05 16.12
C GLU A 53 -2.10 1.33 15.47
N HIS A 54 -2.41 2.36 16.25
CA HIS A 54 -2.40 3.75 15.81
C HIS A 54 -1.02 4.38 16.10
N ILE A 55 -0.38 4.88 15.06
CA ILE A 55 0.93 5.50 15.15
C ILE A 55 0.82 6.95 14.71
N LYS A 56 1.18 7.86 15.59
CA LYS A 56 1.23 9.30 15.28
C LYS A 56 2.43 9.59 14.39
N ILE A 57 2.20 10.26 13.27
CA ILE A 57 3.23 10.79 12.38
C ILE A 57 3.08 12.29 12.20
N LYS A 58 4.08 12.95 11.64
CA LYS A 58 3.98 14.37 11.25
C LYS A 58 2.98 14.54 10.10
N ASN A 59 2.45 15.76 9.95
CA ASN A 59 1.66 16.10 8.76
C ASN A 59 2.53 15.99 7.51
N LEU A 60 2.02 15.35 6.47
CA LEU A 60 2.71 15.11 5.21
C LEU A 60 1.94 15.76 4.07
N ASN A 61 2.54 16.73 3.40
CA ASN A 61 2.06 17.16 2.09
C ASN A 61 2.36 16.08 1.04
N TYR A 62 1.91 16.27 -0.20
CA TYR A 62 2.07 15.28 -1.28
C TYR A 62 3.53 14.87 -1.53
N HIS A 63 4.44 15.83 -1.45
CA HIS A 63 5.88 15.59 -1.69
C HIS A 63 6.52 14.82 -0.53
N ASP A 64 6.20 15.24 0.71
CA ASP A 64 6.67 14.59 1.93
C ASP A 64 6.11 13.18 2.06
N PHE A 65 4.85 12.94 1.64
CA PHE A 65 4.26 11.60 1.60
C PHE A 65 5.05 10.66 0.70
N SER A 66 5.40 11.10 -0.51
CA SER A 66 6.21 10.30 -1.42
C SER A 66 7.58 9.97 -0.85
N LYS A 67 8.24 10.95 -0.21
CA LYS A 67 9.51 10.76 0.48
C LYS A 67 9.36 9.77 1.64
N PHE A 68 8.36 9.96 2.49
CA PHE A 68 8.06 9.08 3.62
C PHE A 68 7.90 7.62 3.17
N CYS A 69 7.15 7.39 2.09
CA CYS A 69 6.97 6.06 1.53
C CYS A 69 8.25 5.38 1.03
N LEU A 70 9.27 6.16 0.70
CA LEU A 70 10.56 5.65 0.23
C LEU A 70 11.60 5.50 1.34
N THR A 71 11.56 6.36 2.36
CA THR A 71 12.64 6.48 3.34
C THR A 71 12.27 6.10 4.77
N GLU A 72 11.00 6.23 5.17
CA GLU A 72 10.58 6.09 6.58
C GLU A 72 9.56 4.95 6.79
N TRP A 73 8.76 4.62 5.77
CA TRP A 73 7.72 3.59 5.88
C TRP A 73 8.22 2.26 6.45
N HIS A 74 9.39 1.78 5.99
CA HIS A 74 9.92 0.47 6.38
C HIS A 74 10.19 0.36 7.89
N GLU A 75 10.41 1.48 8.59
CA GLU A 75 10.61 1.52 10.03
C GLU A 75 9.36 1.11 10.81
N HIS A 76 8.19 1.30 10.22
CA HIS A 76 6.90 0.96 10.83
C HIS A 76 6.43 -0.48 10.52
N ILE A 77 7.19 -1.25 9.75
CA ILE A 77 6.85 -2.62 9.40
C ILE A 77 7.59 -3.60 10.31
N ASP A 78 6.84 -4.45 11.05
CA ASP A 78 7.42 -5.44 11.98
C ASP A 78 7.62 -6.81 11.34
N THR A 79 7.04 -7.03 10.16
CA THR A 79 7.00 -8.31 9.47
C THR A 79 7.84 -8.28 8.21
N LYS A 80 8.04 -9.44 7.58
CA LYS A 80 8.81 -9.53 6.33
C LYS A 80 8.12 -8.81 5.17
N PHE A 81 6.78 -8.80 5.17
CA PHE A 81 5.99 -8.19 4.10
C PHE A 81 5.04 -7.15 4.65
N SER A 82 4.68 -6.20 3.81
CA SER A 82 3.61 -5.25 4.08
C SER A 82 2.64 -5.16 2.91
N ILE A 83 1.36 -4.94 3.23
CA ILE A 83 0.35 -4.57 2.25
C ILE A 83 -0.12 -3.16 2.56
N ASN A 84 0.11 -2.25 1.62
CA ASN A 84 -0.44 -0.91 1.70
C ASN A 84 -1.93 -0.94 1.43
N CYS A 85 -2.71 -0.29 2.29
CA CYS A 85 -4.13 -0.05 2.11
C CYS A 85 -4.36 1.45 2.00
N HIS A 86 -5.02 1.87 0.95
CA HIS A 86 -5.38 3.26 0.70
C HIS A 86 -6.91 3.42 0.74
N ASN A 87 -7.41 4.65 0.68
CA ASN A 87 -8.85 4.92 0.74
C ASN A 87 -9.65 4.28 -0.42
N ASP A 88 -9.00 4.05 -1.55
CA ASP A 88 -9.53 3.45 -2.77
C ASP A 88 -8.88 2.09 -3.13
N GLY A 89 -8.00 1.57 -2.26
CA GLY A 89 -7.27 0.32 -2.47
C GLY A 89 -7.22 -0.55 -1.20
N PHE A 90 -8.00 -1.64 -1.19
CA PHE A 90 -8.10 -2.57 -0.06
C PHE A 90 -8.43 -3.99 -0.50
N ALA A 91 -8.22 -4.95 0.39
CA ALA A 91 -8.51 -6.34 0.11
C ALA A 91 -10.02 -6.62 0.14
N VAL A 92 -10.50 -7.38 -0.85
CA VAL A 92 -11.93 -7.76 -0.97
C VAL A 92 -12.16 -9.26 -0.99
N ASN A 93 -11.13 -10.06 -1.25
CA ASN A 93 -11.26 -11.50 -1.44
C ASN A 93 -9.98 -12.26 -1.12
N THR A 94 -10.06 -13.29 -0.25
CA THR A 94 -8.94 -14.19 0.05
C THR A 94 -8.76 -15.31 -0.97
N HIS A 95 -9.78 -15.65 -1.73
CA HIS A 95 -9.71 -16.77 -2.68
C HIS A 95 -8.70 -16.53 -3.81
N ALA A 96 -8.36 -15.27 -4.07
CA ALA A 96 -7.33 -14.90 -5.03
C ALA A 96 -5.91 -14.88 -4.45
N TRP A 97 -5.75 -15.12 -3.13
CA TRP A 97 -4.44 -15.15 -2.51
C TRP A 97 -3.69 -16.44 -2.86
N THR A 98 -2.42 -16.30 -3.20
CA THR A 98 -1.47 -17.38 -3.31
C THR A 98 -0.16 -16.99 -2.63
N ASP A 99 0.50 -17.96 -1.97
CA ASP A 99 1.78 -17.74 -1.31
C ASP A 99 2.90 -17.44 -2.32
N GLU A 100 2.68 -17.69 -3.62
CA GLU A 100 3.59 -17.27 -4.69
C GLU A 100 3.81 -15.75 -4.71
N PHE A 101 2.85 -14.96 -4.23
CA PHE A 101 3.00 -13.50 -4.09
C PHE A 101 4.18 -13.12 -3.19
N LEU A 102 4.52 -13.97 -2.21
CA LEU A 102 5.63 -13.75 -1.28
C LEU A 102 7.01 -13.99 -1.90
N ASN A 103 7.07 -14.43 -3.15
CA ASN A 103 8.33 -14.57 -3.91
C ASN A 103 8.76 -13.26 -4.59
N TYR A 104 7.92 -12.22 -4.54
CA TYR A 104 8.19 -10.94 -5.20
C TYR A 104 8.47 -9.84 -4.17
N ASP A 105 9.38 -8.94 -4.50
CA ASP A 105 9.69 -7.79 -3.67
C ASP A 105 8.61 -6.70 -3.72
N TYR A 106 7.88 -6.64 -4.84
CA TYR A 106 6.82 -5.68 -5.04
C TYR A 106 5.74 -6.23 -5.98
N ILE A 107 4.48 -6.14 -5.55
CA ILE A 107 3.31 -6.38 -6.38
C ILE A 107 2.39 -5.18 -6.24
N GLY A 108 2.11 -4.49 -7.33
CA GLY A 108 1.21 -3.35 -7.38
C GLY A 108 0.18 -3.47 -8.48
N ALA A 109 -0.80 -2.56 -8.50
CA ALA A 109 -1.84 -2.54 -9.50
C ALA A 109 -1.27 -2.37 -10.91
N PRO A 110 -1.70 -3.18 -11.90
CA PRO A 110 -1.28 -3.00 -13.28
C PRO A 110 -1.93 -1.74 -13.88
N TRP A 111 -1.12 -0.87 -14.47
CA TRP A 111 -1.62 0.25 -15.25
C TRP A 111 -1.57 -0.06 -16.74
N PRO A 112 -2.69 0.12 -17.47
CA PRO A 112 -2.69 0.03 -18.91
C PRO A 112 -1.76 1.08 -19.51
N ARG A 113 -0.94 0.69 -20.49
CA ARG A 113 0.05 1.56 -21.13
C ARG A 113 -0.56 2.86 -21.66
N HIS A 114 -1.74 2.79 -22.29
CA HIS A 114 -2.39 3.98 -22.86
C HIS A 114 -2.74 5.06 -21.83
N ASN A 115 -2.90 4.70 -20.55
CA ASN A 115 -3.13 5.69 -19.48
C ASN A 115 -1.86 6.49 -19.16
N LEU A 116 -0.68 5.91 -19.37
CA LEU A 116 0.60 6.60 -19.19
C LEU A 116 0.92 7.50 -20.37
N GLU A 117 0.61 7.07 -21.59
CA GLU A 117 0.84 7.84 -22.82
C GLU A 117 0.02 9.13 -22.85
N ARG A 118 -1.15 9.16 -22.19
CA ARG A 118 -1.96 10.38 -22.04
C ARG A 118 -1.40 11.38 -21.03
N SER A 119 -0.49 10.96 -20.17
CA SER A 119 0.17 11.80 -19.17
C SER A 119 1.61 12.09 -19.63
N SER A 120 1.81 13.14 -20.42
CA SER A 120 3.10 13.47 -21.04
C SER A 120 4.29 13.50 -20.07
N GLN A 121 4.09 14.03 -18.86
CA GLN A 121 5.15 14.09 -17.85
C GLN A 121 5.50 12.71 -17.26
N ARG A 122 4.51 11.86 -17.04
CA ARG A 122 4.75 10.51 -16.49
C ARG A 122 5.30 9.56 -17.55
N TRP A 123 4.91 9.73 -18.79
CA TRP A 123 5.40 8.91 -19.89
C TRP A 123 6.91 9.10 -20.11
N GLU A 124 7.41 10.35 -20.11
CA GLU A 124 8.84 10.62 -20.27
C GLU A 124 9.70 9.96 -19.17
N LEU A 125 9.18 9.87 -17.95
CA LEU A 125 9.87 9.18 -16.84
C LEU A 125 9.88 7.66 -16.98
N VAL A 126 8.90 7.08 -17.64
CA VAL A 126 8.68 5.62 -17.68
C VAL A 126 9.14 4.99 -18.99
N LYS A 127 9.13 5.74 -20.10
CA LYS A 127 9.46 5.19 -21.43
C LYS A 127 10.89 4.64 -21.52
N THR A 128 11.82 5.21 -20.76
CA THR A 128 13.21 4.71 -20.69
C THR A 128 13.32 3.38 -19.93
N ALA A 129 12.42 3.12 -18.98
CA ALA A 129 12.38 1.88 -18.22
C ALA A 129 11.57 0.78 -18.95
N TYR A 130 10.72 1.16 -19.91
CA TYR A 130 9.83 0.26 -20.64
C TYR A 130 10.11 0.27 -22.14
N ASN A 131 11.30 -0.16 -22.52
CA ASN A 131 11.69 -0.28 -23.94
C ASN A 131 11.02 -1.47 -24.67
N ASP A 132 10.17 -2.23 -23.98
CA ASP A 132 9.50 -3.39 -24.54
C ASP A 132 8.11 -2.99 -25.07
N SER A 133 8.03 -2.78 -26.38
CA SER A 133 6.80 -2.38 -27.10
C SER A 133 5.65 -3.40 -26.99
N ASN A 134 5.92 -4.63 -26.53
CA ASN A 134 4.95 -5.72 -26.46
C ASN A 134 4.23 -5.76 -25.10
N LYS A 135 4.65 -5.01 -24.09
CA LYS A 135 3.98 -4.99 -22.78
C LYS A 135 2.79 -4.03 -22.78
N LEU A 136 1.60 -4.60 -22.60
CA LEU A 136 0.34 -3.85 -22.53
C LEU A 136 0.12 -3.16 -21.16
N TYR A 137 0.88 -3.54 -20.14
CA TYR A 137 0.74 -3.07 -18.77
C TYR A 137 2.10 -2.72 -18.17
N CYS A 138 2.09 -1.80 -17.22
CA CYS A 138 3.22 -1.51 -16.35
C CYS A 138 2.76 -1.52 -14.89
N ILE A 139 3.71 -1.62 -13.96
CA ILE A 139 3.40 -1.55 -12.54
C ILE A 139 3.00 -0.12 -12.20
N GLY A 140 1.80 0.03 -11.67
CA GLY A 140 1.25 1.31 -11.28
C GLY A 140 1.69 1.78 -9.89
N ASN A 141 0.96 2.74 -9.34
CA ASN A 141 1.19 3.25 -8.00
C ASN A 141 0.85 2.20 -6.93
N GLY A 142 1.30 2.46 -5.71
CA GLY A 142 1.16 1.55 -4.59
C GLY A 142 -0.07 1.76 -3.71
N GLY A 143 -1.18 2.27 -4.24
CA GLY A 143 -2.42 2.48 -3.48
C GLY A 143 -2.91 1.21 -2.78
N PHE A 144 -2.81 0.06 -3.46
CA PHE A 144 -2.87 -1.26 -2.86
C PHE A 144 -1.71 -2.09 -3.41
N SER A 145 -0.74 -2.40 -2.56
CA SER A 145 0.48 -3.07 -3.00
C SER A 145 1.10 -3.93 -1.91
N LEU A 146 1.63 -5.10 -2.30
CA LEU A 146 2.48 -5.94 -1.46
C LEU A 146 3.94 -5.50 -1.62
N ARG A 147 4.67 -5.43 -0.53
CA ARG A 147 6.10 -5.05 -0.52
C ARG A 147 6.88 -5.88 0.49
N THR A 148 8.11 -6.25 0.14
CA THR A 148 9.06 -6.84 1.06
C THR A 148 9.73 -5.74 1.89
N LYS A 149 9.88 -5.95 3.20
CA LYS A 149 10.77 -5.15 4.04
C LYS A 149 12.21 -5.58 3.77
N LYS A 150 13.00 -4.68 3.25
CA LYS A 150 14.47 -4.84 3.10
C LYS A 150 15.20 -3.96 4.07
#